data_40dd68d4b39df7ae9c0f251f4129fb6d
#
_entry.id   40dd68d4b39df7ae9c0f251f4129fb6d
#
_cell.length_a   1.000
_cell.length_b   1.000
_cell.length_c   1.000
_cell.angle_alpha   90.00
_cell.angle_beta   90.00
_cell.angle_gamma   90.00
#
_symmetry.space_group_name_H-M   'P 1'
#
loop_
_entity.id
_entity.type
_entity.pdbx_description
1 polymer ?
#
loop_
_entity_poly.entity_id
_entity_poly.type
_entity_poly.pdbx_seq_one_letter_code
_entity_poly.pdbx_strand_id
1 'polypeptide(L)'
;MEPFSSLQFHLDNQGKSQIAKLAMWSKILGYFNVILGGFNAAVSLPNFLMGNELQITVIPSVMAAGVLIYMGLQLTGASANLRSASINENDQAFANALEQIRRFFFLSVMVYLIGLILLVSLMASFTTTGAEMENVVKEGSSGIPI
;
A
#
# COMPACT_ATOMS: atom_id res chain seq x y z
N MET A 1 13.19 -26.88 -28.54
CA MET A 1 12.79 -26.38 -27.21
C MET A 1 11.29 -26.59 -27.13
N GLU A 2 10.87 -27.65 -26.47
CA GLU A 2 9.44 -27.91 -26.23
C GLU A 2 8.90 -26.84 -25.28
N PRO A 3 7.87 -26.10 -25.65
CA PRO A 3 7.29 -25.15 -24.71
C PRO A 3 6.61 -25.93 -23.57
N PHE A 4 6.66 -25.39 -22.37
CA PHE A 4 6.06 -25.93 -21.13
C PHE A 4 4.52 -26.03 -21.19
N SER A 5 3.97 -26.42 -22.33
CA SER A 5 2.53 -26.47 -22.63
C SER A 5 1.79 -27.70 -22.09
N SER A 6 2.40 -28.47 -21.20
CA SER A 6 1.76 -29.68 -20.65
C SER A 6 1.68 -29.76 -19.13
N LEU A 7 1.91 -28.66 -18.41
CA LEU A 7 1.45 -28.56 -17.02
C LEU A 7 -0.07 -28.29 -17.06
N GLN A 8 -0.85 -29.33 -17.33
CA GLN A 8 -2.29 -29.29 -17.08
C GLN A 8 -2.46 -29.08 -15.58
N PHE A 9 -2.89 -27.88 -15.21
CA PHE A 9 -3.16 -27.50 -13.84
C PHE A 9 -4.42 -28.22 -13.36
N HIS A 10 -4.24 -29.47 -12.90
CA HIS A 10 -5.31 -30.27 -12.36
C HIS A 10 -5.44 -29.98 -10.87
N LEU A 11 -6.40 -29.16 -10.52
CA LEU A 11 -6.71 -28.83 -9.12
C LEU A 11 -7.55 -29.95 -8.50
N ASP A 12 -6.99 -30.61 -7.50
CA ASP A 12 -7.77 -31.41 -6.57
C ASP A 12 -8.82 -30.53 -5.84
N ASN A 13 -9.88 -31.14 -5.35
CA ASN A 13 -10.97 -30.46 -4.62
C ASN A 13 -10.46 -29.61 -3.45
N GLN A 14 -9.39 -30.04 -2.80
CA GLN A 14 -8.73 -29.28 -1.74
C GLN A 14 -8.06 -28.01 -2.29
N GLY A 15 -7.36 -28.09 -3.42
CA GLY A 15 -6.74 -26.96 -4.10
C GLY A 15 -7.77 -25.92 -4.55
N LYS A 16 -8.89 -26.37 -5.14
CA LYS A 16 -10.02 -25.49 -5.52
C LYS A 16 -10.57 -24.71 -4.32
N SER A 17 -10.74 -25.39 -3.18
CA SER A 17 -11.18 -24.75 -1.94
C SER A 17 -10.21 -23.68 -1.43
N GLN A 18 -8.90 -23.95 -1.48
CA GLN A 18 -7.88 -22.98 -1.06
C GLN A 18 -7.83 -21.75 -1.98
N ILE A 19 -7.91 -21.97 -3.28
CA ILE A 19 -7.97 -20.88 -4.27
C ILE A 19 -9.24 -20.03 -4.09
N ALA A 20 -10.38 -20.65 -3.82
CA ALA A 20 -11.62 -19.93 -3.56
C ALA A 20 -11.53 -19.07 -2.29
N LYS A 21 -10.90 -19.57 -1.22
CA LYS A 21 -10.62 -18.79 -0.01
C LYS A 21 -9.67 -17.63 -0.28
N LEU A 22 -8.59 -17.86 -1.03
CA LEU A 22 -7.66 -16.82 -1.43
C LEU A 22 -8.35 -15.73 -2.27
N ALA A 23 -9.19 -16.12 -3.22
CA ALA A 23 -10.00 -15.20 -4.02
C ALA A 23 -10.92 -14.33 -3.14
N MET A 24 -11.58 -14.93 -2.15
CA MET A 24 -12.45 -14.20 -1.22
C MET A 24 -11.66 -13.17 -0.40
N TRP A 25 -10.54 -13.57 0.20
CA TRP A 25 -9.71 -12.65 0.98
C TRP A 25 -9.09 -11.55 0.13
N SER A 26 -8.63 -11.87 -1.09
CA SER A 26 -8.13 -10.86 -2.05
C SER A 26 -9.22 -9.85 -2.41
N LYS A 27 -10.46 -10.29 -2.58
CA LYS A 27 -11.61 -9.42 -2.85
C LYS A 27 -11.89 -8.46 -1.69
N ILE A 28 -11.96 -9.00 -0.46
CA ILE A 28 -12.21 -8.22 0.75
C ILE A 28 -11.12 -7.16 0.94
N LEU A 29 -9.84 -7.57 0.88
CA LEU A 29 -8.71 -6.66 1.02
C LEU A 29 -8.64 -5.64 -0.12
N GLY A 30 -8.98 -6.05 -1.35
CA GLY A 30 -9.05 -5.17 -2.50
C GLY A 30 -10.07 -4.05 -2.30
N TYR A 31 -11.30 -4.38 -1.91
CA TYR A 31 -12.32 -3.37 -1.61
C TYR A 31 -11.93 -2.47 -0.44
N PHE A 32 -11.35 -3.03 0.61
CA PHE A 32 -10.88 -2.26 1.75
C PHE A 32 -9.85 -1.20 1.33
N ASN A 33 -8.88 -1.56 0.51
CA ASN A 33 -7.90 -0.61 -0.02
C ASN A 33 -8.52 0.47 -0.92
N VAL A 34 -9.49 0.10 -1.78
CA VAL A 34 -10.22 1.08 -2.61
C VAL A 34 -11.00 2.06 -1.76
N ILE A 35 -11.70 1.58 -0.72
CA ILE A 35 -12.46 2.44 0.20
C ILE A 35 -11.53 3.38 0.96
N LEU A 36 -10.44 2.87 1.53
CA LEU A 36 -9.46 3.70 2.23
C LEU A 36 -8.83 4.74 1.30
N GLY A 37 -8.45 4.34 0.09
CA GLY A 37 -7.89 5.24 -0.90
C GLY A 37 -8.91 6.29 -1.34
N GLY A 38 -10.16 5.90 -1.58
CA GLY A 38 -11.25 6.82 -1.91
C GLY A 38 -11.55 7.82 -0.79
N PHE A 39 -11.58 7.36 0.46
CA PHE A 39 -11.74 8.23 1.61
C PHE A 39 -10.60 9.23 1.76
N ASN A 40 -9.35 8.75 1.63
CA ASN A 40 -8.17 9.61 1.66
C ASN A 40 -8.20 10.66 0.53
N ALA A 41 -8.58 10.25 -0.70
CA ALA A 41 -8.74 11.17 -1.82
C ALA A 41 -9.83 12.23 -1.53
N ALA A 42 -10.97 11.81 -0.99
CA ALA A 42 -12.09 12.72 -0.68
C ALA A 42 -11.71 13.79 0.35
N VAL A 43 -10.83 13.45 1.31
CA VAL A 43 -10.34 14.41 2.31
C VAL A 43 -9.23 15.30 1.75
N SER A 44 -8.35 14.75 0.90
CA SER A 44 -7.16 15.46 0.40
C SER A 44 -7.43 16.34 -0.81
N LEU A 45 -8.34 15.96 -1.71
CA LEU A 45 -8.63 16.70 -2.94
C LEU A 45 -9.17 18.13 -2.71
N PRO A 46 -10.12 18.38 -1.79
CA PRO A 46 -10.58 19.74 -1.53
C PRO A 46 -9.45 20.66 -1.08
N ASN A 47 -8.57 20.18 -0.21
CA ASN A 47 -7.41 20.96 0.27
C ASN A 47 -6.41 21.25 -0.85
N PHE A 48 -6.24 20.32 -1.79
CA PHE A 48 -5.41 20.52 -2.97
C PHE A 48 -5.96 21.60 -3.92
N LEU A 49 -7.29 21.61 -4.12
CA LEU A 49 -7.96 22.55 -5.03
C LEU A 49 -8.07 23.96 -4.46
N MET A 50 -8.12 24.11 -3.13
CA MET A 50 -8.23 25.41 -2.47
C MET A 50 -6.93 26.22 -2.44
N GLY A 51 -5.80 25.68 -2.91
CA GLY A 51 -4.55 26.42 -3.15
C GLY A 51 -3.88 27.00 -1.91
N ASN A 52 -4.19 26.51 -0.71
CA ASN A 52 -3.57 26.97 0.52
C ASN A 52 -2.11 26.51 0.64
N GLU A 53 -1.30 27.19 1.46
CA GLU A 53 0.14 26.94 1.69
C GLU A 53 0.48 25.50 2.14
N LEU A 54 -0.54 24.67 2.41
CA LEU A 54 -0.46 23.25 2.77
C LEU A 54 -0.19 22.31 1.57
N GLN A 55 0.07 22.82 0.37
CA GLN A 55 0.25 21.99 -0.84
C GLN A 55 1.34 20.95 -0.69
N ILE A 56 2.43 21.24 0.06
CA ILE A 56 3.55 20.30 0.26
C ILE A 56 3.10 19.04 1.03
N THR A 57 2.15 19.16 1.96
CA THR A 57 1.64 18.03 2.75
C THR A 57 0.51 17.30 2.05
N VAL A 58 -0.22 17.97 1.17
CA VAL A 58 -1.37 17.41 0.46
C VAL A 58 -0.93 16.50 -0.70
N ILE A 59 0.15 16.84 -1.41
CA ILE A 59 0.67 16.04 -2.53
C ILE A 59 0.95 14.59 -2.14
N PRO A 60 1.70 14.29 -1.05
CA PRO A 60 1.91 12.90 -0.62
C PRO A 60 0.61 12.16 -0.30
N SER A 61 -0.38 12.85 0.27
CA SER A 61 -1.67 12.24 0.62
C SER A 61 -2.48 11.86 -0.63
N VAL A 62 -2.51 12.70 -1.65
CA VAL A 62 -3.17 12.40 -2.92
C VAL A 62 -2.47 11.24 -3.64
N MET A 63 -1.14 11.23 -3.64
CA MET A 63 -0.36 10.12 -4.20
C MET A 63 -0.63 8.81 -3.45
N ALA A 64 -0.66 8.84 -2.12
CA ALA A 64 -0.98 7.68 -1.30
C ALA A 64 -2.39 7.15 -1.58
N ALA A 65 -3.37 8.04 -1.75
CA ALA A 65 -4.73 7.66 -2.14
C ALA A 65 -4.75 6.93 -3.49
N GLY A 66 -4.04 7.46 -4.50
CA GLY A 66 -3.90 6.83 -5.81
C GLY A 66 -3.27 5.44 -5.74
N VAL A 67 -2.20 5.29 -4.97
CA VAL A 67 -1.52 4.00 -4.75
C VAL A 67 -2.45 3.00 -4.07
N LEU A 68 -3.19 3.38 -3.03
CA LEU A 68 -4.14 2.52 -2.34
C LEU A 68 -5.26 2.05 -3.26
N ILE A 69 -5.83 2.94 -4.06
CA ILE A 69 -6.86 2.58 -5.05
C ILE A 69 -6.29 1.59 -6.07
N TYR A 70 -5.12 1.87 -6.62
CA TYR A 70 -4.47 0.98 -7.60
C TYR A 70 -4.18 -0.40 -7.02
N MET A 71 -3.64 -0.47 -5.79
CA MET A 71 -3.41 -1.73 -5.09
C MET A 71 -4.71 -2.51 -4.85
N GLY A 72 -5.78 -1.82 -4.50
CA GLY A 72 -7.09 -2.41 -4.32
C GLY A 72 -7.67 -2.99 -5.62
N LEU A 73 -7.49 -2.28 -6.74
CA LEU A 73 -7.91 -2.77 -8.07
C LEU A 73 -7.11 -4.01 -8.50
N GLN A 74 -5.80 -4.07 -8.23
CA GLN A 74 -4.98 -5.26 -8.51
C GLN A 74 -5.50 -6.49 -7.74
N LEU A 75 -5.80 -6.33 -6.46
CA LEU A 75 -6.33 -7.43 -5.64
C LEU A 75 -7.73 -7.87 -6.06
N THR A 76 -8.58 -6.92 -6.43
CA THR A 76 -9.95 -7.23 -6.91
C THR A 76 -9.88 -7.97 -8.24
N GLY A 77 -8.99 -7.56 -9.15
CA GLY A 77 -8.73 -8.26 -10.41
C GLY A 77 -8.16 -9.66 -10.20
N ALA A 78 -7.19 -9.81 -9.28
CA ALA A 78 -6.63 -11.10 -8.89
C ALA A 78 -7.71 -12.05 -8.36
N SER A 79 -8.64 -11.55 -7.53
CA SER A 79 -9.77 -12.33 -7.03
C SER A 79 -10.67 -12.85 -8.15
N ALA A 80 -11.00 -12.02 -9.14
CA ALA A 80 -11.81 -12.40 -10.29
C ALA A 80 -11.11 -13.49 -11.12
N ASN A 81 -9.82 -13.32 -11.39
CA ASN A 81 -9.00 -14.27 -12.13
C ASN A 81 -8.81 -15.59 -11.38
N LEU A 82 -8.58 -15.57 -10.05
CA LEU A 82 -8.52 -16.79 -9.23
C LEU A 82 -9.85 -17.56 -9.26
N ARG A 83 -10.96 -16.84 -9.19
CA ARG A 83 -12.28 -17.47 -9.28
C ARG A 83 -12.51 -18.12 -10.65
N SER A 84 -12.13 -17.42 -11.73
CA SER A 84 -12.21 -17.98 -13.09
C SER A 84 -11.31 -19.21 -13.24
N ALA A 85 -10.09 -19.16 -12.71
CA ALA A 85 -9.18 -20.30 -12.73
C ALA A 85 -9.73 -21.51 -11.97
N SER A 86 -10.35 -21.28 -10.80
CA SER A 86 -10.93 -22.35 -9.98
C SER A 86 -12.15 -23.01 -10.61
N ILE A 87 -12.98 -22.26 -11.36
CA ILE A 87 -14.23 -22.77 -11.96
C ILE A 87 -13.95 -23.40 -13.33
N ASN A 88 -13.15 -22.74 -14.16
CA ASN A 88 -12.94 -23.08 -15.56
C ASN A 88 -11.62 -23.84 -15.82
N GLU A 89 -10.84 -24.13 -14.77
CA GLU A 89 -9.49 -24.73 -14.88
C GLU A 89 -8.62 -23.99 -15.92
N ASN A 90 -8.69 -22.64 -15.90
CA ASN A 90 -8.01 -21.78 -16.86
C ASN A 90 -6.64 -21.37 -16.34
N ASP A 91 -5.58 -21.97 -16.90
CA ASP A 91 -4.18 -21.69 -16.53
C ASP A 91 -3.79 -20.24 -16.75
N GLN A 92 -4.29 -19.61 -17.79
CA GLN A 92 -3.98 -18.20 -18.08
C GLN A 92 -4.63 -17.26 -17.05
N ALA A 93 -5.85 -17.55 -16.61
CA ALA A 93 -6.50 -16.78 -15.54
C ALA A 93 -5.72 -16.92 -14.23
N PHE A 94 -5.20 -18.11 -13.93
CA PHE A 94 -4.36 -18.35 -12.76
C PHE A 94 -3.04 -17.58 -12.83
N ALA A 95 -2.35 -17.62 -13.97
CA ALA A 95 -1.10 -16.87 -14.19
C ALA A 95 -1.32 -15.35 -14.05
N ASN A 96 -2.40 -14.83 -14.61
CA ASN A 96 -2.77 -13.42 -14.49
C ASN A 96 -3.07 -13.03 -13.03
N ALA A 97 -3.73 -13.89 -12.28
CA ALA A 97 -3.99 -13.66 -10.86
C ALA A 97 -2.70 -13.57 -10.05
N LEU A 98 -1.77 -14.49 -10.28
CA LEU A 98 -0.46 -14.48 -9.61
C LEU A 98 0.34 -13.23 -9.94
N GLU A 99 0.32 -12.78 -11.20
CA GLU A 99 1.01 -11.55 -11.61
C GLU A 99 0.40 -10.32 -10.92
N GLN A 100 -0.93 -10.24 -10.78
CA GLN A 100 -1.59 -9.16 -10.06
C GLN A 100 -1.26 -9.17 -8.56
N ILE A 101 -1.22 -10.35 -7.94
CA ILE A 101 -0.81 -10.53 -6.55
C ILE A 101 0.66 -10.11 -6.38
N ARG A 102 1.54 -10.53 -7.29
CA ARG A 102 2.95 -10.13 -7.28
C ARG A 102 3.11 -8.61 -7.33
N ARG A 103 2.39 -7.93 -8.24
CA ARG A 103 2.40 -6.46 -8.35
C ARG A 103 1.91 -5.80 -7.07
N PHE A 104 0.85 -6.34 -6.46
CA PHE A 104 0.36 -5.85 -5.18
C PHE A 104 1.44 -5.96 -4.08
N PHE A 105 2.07 -7.11 -3.93
CA PHE A 105 3.13 -7.29 -2.92
C PHE A 105 4.34 -6.39 -3.18
N PHE A 106 4.75 -6.26 -4.43
CA PHE A 106 5.84 -5.35 -4.79
C PHE A 106 5.55 -3.91 -4.39
N LEU A 107 4.37 -3.40 -4.72
CA LEU A 107 3.93 -2.06 -4.34
C LEU A 107 3.82 -1.91 -2.82
N SER A 108 3.28 -2.92 -2.13
CA SER A 108 3.19 -2.92 -0.66
C SER A 108 4.57 -2.76 -0.03
N VAL A 109 5.55 -3.54 -0.47
CA VAL A 109 6.93 -3.43 0.03
C VAL A 109 7.51 -2.04 -0.22
N MET A 110 7.30 -1.48 -1.41
CA MET A 110 7.75 -0.12 -1.73
C MET A 110 7.13 0.93 -0.81
N VAL A 111 5.82 0.85 -0.57
CA VAL A 111 5.11 1.78 0.33
C VAL A 111 5.62 1.64 1.77
N TYR A 112 5.83 0.40 2.26
CA TYR A 112 6.38 0.18 3.60
C TYR A 112 7.81 0.70 3.74
N LEU A 113 8.66 0.52 2.74
CA LEU A 113 10.04 1.03 2.77
C LEU A 113 10.06 2.56 2.81
N ILE A 114 9.26 3.22 1.97
CA ILE A 114 9.13 4.68 1.98
C ILE A 114 8.60 5.15 3.34
N GLY A 115 7.55 4.51 3.86
CA GLY A 115 6.99 4.81 5.16
C GLY A 115 8.00 4.66 6.30
N LEU A 116 8.83 3.62 6.27
CA LEU A 116 9.89 3.38 7.24
C LEU A 116 10.97 4.49 7.19
N ILE A 117 11.39 4.87 5.98
CA ILE A 117 12.38 5.96 5.81
C ILE A 117 11.83 7.28 6.37
N LEU A 118 10.57 7.60 6.06
CA LEU A 118 9.92 8.81 6.59
C LEU A 118 9.78 8.78 8.11
N LEU A 119 9.44 7.62 8.69
CA LEU A 119 9.34 7.46 10.14
C LEU A 119 10.69 7.70 10.82
N VAL A 120 11.76 7.08 10.30
CA VAL A 120 13.12 7.25 10.83
C VAL A 120 13.57 8.71 10.72
N SER A 121 13.31 9.36 9.58
CA SER A 121 13.63 10.78 9.38
C SER A 121 12.88 11.67 10.37
N LEU A 122 11.61 11.38 10.61
CA LEU A 122 10.80 12.11 11.58
C LEU A 122 11.33 11.95 13.01
N MET A 123 11.68 10.73 13.41
CA MET A 123 12.27 10.46 14.73
C MET A 123 13.62 11.18 14.92
N ALA A 124 14.47 11.19 13.89
CA ALA A 124 15.73 11.92 13.92
C ALA A 124 15.51 13.44 14.12
N SER A 125 14.50 14.02 13.46
CA SER A 125 14.16 15.43 13.60
C SER A 125 13.70 15.78 15.01
N PHE A 126 12.93 14.92 15.67
CA PHE A 126 12.51 15.15 17.06
C PHE A 126 13.69 15.14 18.05
N THR A 127 14.68 14.28 17.84
CA THR A 127 15.86 14.21 18.73
C THR A 127 16.74 15.46 18.59
N THR A 128 16.91 15.98 17.38
CA THR A 128 17.70 17.22 17.16
C THR A 128 17.02 18.45 17.76
N THR A 129 15.71 18.61 17.55
CA THR A 129 14.95 19.74 18.11
C THR A 129 14.91 19.71 19.64
N GLY A 130 14.82 18.52 20.24
CA GLY A 130 14.90 18.36 21.71
C GLY A 130 16.24 18.78 22.28
N ALA A 131 17.34 18.45 21.63
CA ALA A 131 18.69 18.85 22.04
C ALA A 131 18.93 20.39 21.92
N GLU A 132 18.38 21.00 20.87
CA GLU A 132 18.46 22.48 20.72
C GLU A 132 17.67 23.21 21.81
N MET A 133 16.48 22.75 22.19
CA MET A 133 15.71 23.34 23.28
C MET A 133 16.44 23.22 24.62
N GLU A 134 17.08 22.10 24.91
CA GLU A 134 17.85 21.91 26.14
C GLU A 134 19.03 22.88 26.22
N ASN A 135 19.72 23.15 25.12
CA ASN A 135 20.83 24.10 25.05
C ASN A 135 20.33 25.52 25.26
N VAL A 136 19.24 25.93 24.66
CA VAL A 136 18.65 27.28 24.85
C VAL A 136 18.21 27.48 26.31
N VAL A 137 17.67 26.49 26.98
CA VAL A 137 17.29 26.55 28.38
C VAL A 137 18.52 26.70 29.30
N LYS A 138 19.62 25.98 29.00
CA LYS A 138 20.87 26.06 29.74
C LYS A 138 21.52 27.46 29.59
N GLU A 139 21.56 28.00 28.37
CA GLU A 139 22.10 29.37 28.14
C GLU A 139 21.25 30.44 28.81
N GLY A 140 19.92 30.34 28.76
CA GLY A 140 19.02 31.28 29.44
C GLY A 140 19.14 31.24 30.98
N SER A 141 19.47 30.09 31.56
CA SER A 141 19.66 29.92 32.99
C SER A 141 21.01 30.44 33.52
N SER A 142 22.04 30.52 32.67
CA SER A 142 23.38 30.98 33.07
C SER A 142 23.53 32.51 33.03
N GLY A 143 22.54 33.24 32.56
CA GLY A 143 22.59 34.69 32.34
C GLY A 143 21.91 35.57 33.41
N ILE A 144 21.56 35.06 34.61
CA ILE A 144 21.02 35.86 35.68
C ILE A 144 22.19 36.17 36.68
N PRO A 145 22.83 37.35 36.63
CA PRO A 145 23.73 37.77 37.68
C PRO A 145 22.87 38.14 38.90
N ILE A 146 23.17 37.50 40.01
CA ILE A 146 22.65 37.87 41.34
C ILE A 146 23.41 39.05 41.86
#